data_08573ab43a66c01e1db9e6237a9fcc9f
#
_entry.id   08573ab43a66c01e1db9e6237a9fcc9f
#
_cell.length_a   1.000
_cell.length_b   1.000
_cell.length_c   1.000
_cell.angle_alpha   90.00
_cell.angle_beta   90.00
_cell.angle_gamma   90.00
#
_symmetry.space_group_name_H-M   'P 1'
#
loop_
_entity.id
_entity.type
_entity.pdbx_description
1 polymer ?
#
loop_
_entity_poly.entity_id
_entity_poly.type
_entity_poly.pdbx_seq_one_letter_code
_entity_poly.pdbx_strand_id
1 'polypeptide(L)'
;QRLLSAVSEQTSGELKNISQSLGFAVKQPDGKLKFTQAADFYQQSLDNAIMGIASGAFDYNTVIKKVISDMTNSGLRTVDYATGWSNRADVAARRSVMTGLSQLTAKMNEDNAKELGTDYFEVTWHSGARPSHQEWQGKVYSKKELETICGLGTVTGLCGANCYHDYYPFIPGISERSYTDEELAQMNAEENKP
;
A
#
# COMPACT_ATOMS: atom_id res chain seq x y z
N GLN A 1 -14.34 -0.87 12.77
CA GLN A 1 -13.61 -2.08 13.23
C GLN A 1 -12.91 -2.79 12.07
N ARG A 2 -13.55 -3.00 10.89
CA ARG A 2 -12.94 -3.69 9.73
C ARG A 2 -11.72 -2.97 9.15
N LEU A 3 -11.73 -1.63 9.11
CA LEU A 3 -10.59 -0.84 8.63
C LEU A 3 -9.36 -0.97 9.53
N LEU A 4 -9.58 -0.99 10.85
CA LEU A 4 -8.52 -1.18 11.83
C LEU A 4 -7.88 -2.57 11.71
N SER A 5 -8.69 -3.62 11.46
CA SER A 5 -8.13 -4.96 11.25
C SER A 5 -7.29 -5.06 9.98
N ALA A 6 -7.72 -4.43 8.88
CA ALA A 6 -6.97 -4.42 7.63
C ALA A 6 -5.61 -3.71 7.77
N VAL A 7 -5.57 -2.56 8.46
CA VAL A 7 -4.33 -1.85 8.79
C VAL A 7 -3.40 -2.72 9.66
N SER A 8 -3.93 -3.33 10.70
CA SER A 8 -3.17 -4.22 11.58
C SER A 8 -2.63 -5.46 10.86
N GLU A 9 -3.39 -6.03 9.94
CA GLU A 9 -2.94 -7.17 9.12
C GLU A 9 -1.81 -6.77 8.18
N GLN A 10 -1.88 -5.58 7.56
CA GLN A 10 -0.83 -5.06 6.71
C GLN A 10 0.48 -4.86 7.46
N THR A 11 0.44 -4.17 8.60
CA THR A 11 1.64 -3.93 9.41
C THR A 11 2.19 -5.21 10.03
N SER A 12 1.33 -6.16 10.40
CA SER A 12 1.74 -7.50 10.85
C SER A 12 2.41 -8.31 9.74
N GLY A 13 1.97 -8.15 8.49
CA GLY A 13 2.60 -8.75 7.32
C GLY A 13 4.04 -8.25 7.12
N GLU A 14 4.26 -6.94 7.25
CA GLU A 14 5.60 -6.34 7.21
C GLU A 14 6.48 -6.84 8.36
N LEU A 15 5.94 -6.97 9.57
CA LEU A 15 6.68 -7.48 10.74
C LEU A 15 7.15 -8.92 10.58
N LYS A 16 6.38 -9.78 9.93
CA LYS A 16 6.81 -11.16 9.66
C LYS A 16 8.08 -11.25 8.81
N ASN A 17 8.39 -10.17 8.09
CA ASN A 17 9.56 -10.06 7.25
C ASN A 17 10.73 -9.31 7.93
N ILE A 18 10.55 -8.79 9.16
CA ILE A 18 11.60 -8.08 9.89
C ILE A 18 12.40 -9.10 10.72
N SER A 19 13.70 -9.19 10.47
CA SER A 19 14.61 -9.99 11.29
C SER A 19 14.76 -9.38 12.68
N GLN A 20 15.14 -10.20 13.68
CA GLN A 20 15.27 -9.78 15.07
C GLN A 20 16.21 -8.58 15.18
N SER A 21 15.67 -7.42 15.54
CA SER A 21 16.43 -6.24 15.86
C SER A 21 16.42 -5.98 17.37
N LEU A 22 17.51 -5.42 17.86
CA LEU A 22 17.56 -4.92 19.25
C LEU A 22 16.52 -3.79 19.41
N GLY A 23 15.99 -3.64 20.60
CA GLY A 23 15.11 -2.52 20.91
C GLY A 23 15.88 -1.26 21.29
N PHE A 24 15.17 -0.19 21.53
CA PHE A 24 15.71 1.09 21.97
C PHE A 24 14.80 1.77 22.98
N ALA A 25 15.34 2.75 23.70
CA ALA A 25 14.60 3.54 24.66
C ALA A 25 13.81 4.64 23.95
N VAL A 26 12.48 4.58 24.05
CA VAL A 26 11.56 5.58 23.51
C VAL A 26 11.07 6.47 24.65
N LYS A 27 11.18 7.79 24.49
CA LYS A 27 10.67 8.75 25.45
C LYS A 27 9.14 8.82 25.35
N GLN A 28 8.46 8.51 26.44
CA GLN A 28 7.01 8.58 26.53
C GLN A 28 6.53 10.03 26.73
N PRO A 29 5.25 10.35 26.51
CA PRO A 29 4.68 11.68 26.77
C PRO A 29 4.86 12.16 28.23
N ASP A 30 4.95 11.23 29.18
CA ASP A 30 5.22 11.52 30.60
C ASP A 30 6.72 11.80 30.91
N GLY A 31 7.56 11.82 29.87
CA GLY A 31 8.99 12.06 29.96
C GLY A 31 9.83 10.83 30.33
N LYS A 32 9.23 9.71 30.68
CA LYS A 32 9.95 8.48 31.03
C LYS A 32 10.44 7.77 29.78
N LEU A 33 11.57 7.08 29.93
CA LEU A 33 12.10 6.20 28.90
C LEU A 33 11.51 4.81 29.06
N LYS A 34 10.93 4.28 27.98
CA LYS A 34 10.45 2.90 27.89
C LYS A 34 11.26 2.15 26.84
N PHE A 35 11.81 1.00 27.21
CA PHE A 35 12.40 0.11 26.23
C PHE A 35 11.32 -0.47 25.35
N THR A 36 11.49 -0.33 24.03
CA THR A 36 10.56 -0.84 23.02
C THR A 36 11.36 -1.63 21.99
N GLN A 37 10.88 -2.80 21.63
CA GLN A 37 11.49 -3.55 20.55
C GLN A 37 11.35 -2.78 19.23
N ALA A 38 12.35 -2.87 18.37
CA ALA A 38 12.36 -2.11 17.12
C ALA A 38 11.16 -2.47 16.22
N ALA A 39 10.77 -3.76 16.22
CA ALA A 39 9.60 -4.22 15.49
C ALA A 39 8.29 -3.58 15.98
N ASP A 40 8.08 -3.52 17.28
CA ASP A 40 6.88 -2.91 17.89
C ASP A 40 6.82 -1.40 17.60
N PHE A 41 7.96 -0.72 17.71
CA PHE A 41 8.04 0.71 17.40
C PHE A 41 7.73 0.97 15.92
N TYR A 42 8.29 0.16 15.03
CA TYR A 42 8.05 0.26 13.60
C TYR A 42 6.57 0.07 13.26
N GLN A 43 5.96 -0.98 13.82
CA GLN A 43 4.53 -1.26 13.63
C GLN A 43 3.66 -0.10 14.13
N GLN A 44 3.84 0.34 15.36
CA GLN A 44 3.06 1.44 15.93
C GLN A 44 3.19 2.75 15.12
N SER A 45 4.40 3.03 14.63
CA SER A 45 4.64 4.21 13.78
C SER A 45 3.87 4.12 12.46
N LEU A 46 3.82 2.94 11.83
CA LEU A 46 3.07 2.72 10.60
C LEU A 46 1.55 2.74 10.82
N ASP A 47 1.05 2.10 11.87
CA ASP A 47 -0.37 2.09 12.23
C ASP A 47 -0.87 3.53 12.46
N ASN A 48 -0.14 4.32 13.24
CA ASN A 48 -0.46 5.72 13.49
C ASN A 48 -0.44 6.56 12.20
N ALA A 49 0.52 6.28 11.30
CA ALA A 49 0.62 6.97 10.03
C ALA A 49 -0.59 6.68 9.13
N ILE A 50 -0.92 5.42 8.94
CA ILE A 50 -2.05 4.99 8.11
C ILE A 50 -3.37 5.53 8.68
N MET A 51 -3.57 5.43 10.00
CA MET A 51 -4.74 5.95 10.68
C MET A 51 -4.86 7.48 10.54
N GLY A 52 -3.74 8.21 10.66
CA GLY A 52 -3.71 9.66 10.52
C GLY A 52 -4.11 10.12 9.11
N ILE A 53 -3.67 9.41 8.08
CA ILE A 53 -4.04 9.69 6.68
C ILE A 53 -5.48 9.25 6.40
N ALA A 54 -5.87 8.05 6.77
CA ALA A 54 -7.19 7.48 6.53
C ALA A 54 -8.32 8.27 7.22
N SER A 55 -8.04 8.88 8.38
CA SER A 55 -9.00 9.76 9.08
C SER A 55 -9.11 11.15 8.46
N GLY A 56 -8.24 11.51 7.50
CA GLY A 56 -8.16 12.86 6.93
C GLY A 56 -7.58 13.91 7.89
N ALA A 57 -7.05 13.50 9.05
CA ALA A 57 -6.49 14.43 10.04
C ALA A 57 -5.17 15.06 9.58
N PHE A 58 -4.41 14.34 8.75
CA PHE A 58 -3.11 14.78 8.24
C PHE A 58 -2.91 14.37 6.78
N ASP A 59 -2.20 15.22 6.04
CA ASP A 59 -1.79 14.87 4.68
C ASP A 59 -0.64 13.84 4.68
N TYR A 60 -0.54 13.09 3.59
CA TYR A 60 0.44 12.03 3.41
C TYR A 60 1.89 12.49 3.66
N ASN A 61 2.28 13.65 3.11
CA ASN A 61 3.66 14.13 3.21
C ASN A 61 4.04 14.49 4.64
N THR A 62 3.14 15.12 5.39
CA THR A 62 3.32 15.46 6.81
C THR A 62 3.48 14.19 7.65
N VAL A 63 2.62 13.20 7.42
CA VAL A 63 2.68 11.94 8.16
C VAL A 63 3.96 11.16 7.86
N ILE A 64 4.34 11.02 6.59
CA ILE A 64 5.57 10.32 6.21
C ILE A 64 6.82 11.01 6.78
N LYS A 65 6.89 12.34 6.73
CA LYS A 65 8.01 13.09 7.35
C LYS A 65 8.10 12.81 8.84
N LYS A 66 6.96 12.78 9.53
CA LYS A 66 6.91 12.48 10.97
C LYS A 66 7.40 11.06 11.24
N VAL A 67 6.90 10.05 10.54
CA VAL A 67 7.33 8.65 10.70
C VAL A 67 8.84 8.50 10.48
N ILE A 68 9.36 9.08 9.41
CA ILE A 68 10.79 9.04 9.10
C ILE A 68 11.60 9.73 10.21
N SER A 69 11.13 10.90 10.68
CA SER A 69 11.78 11.63 11.77
C SER A 69 11.79 10.82 13.07
N ASP A 70 10.66 10.23 13.44
CA ASP A 70 10.53 9.41 14.64
C ASP A 70 11.45 8.17 14.58
N MET A 71 11.51 7.49 13.43
CA MET A 71 12.42 6.36 13.20
C MET A 71 13.89 6.79 13.24
N THR A 72 14.25 7.89 12.60
CA THR A 72 15.62 8.40 12.59
C THR A 72 16.06 8.84 13.99
N ASN A 73 15.20 9.55 14.70
CA ASN A 73 15.47 10.02 16.08
C ASN A 73 15.57 8.88 17.09
N SER A 74 14.88 7.76 16.84
CA SER A 74 14.99 6.55 17.65
C SER A 74 16.26 5.73 17.34
N GLY A 75 17.04 6.11 16.33
CA GLY A 75 18.24 5.40 15.90
C GLY A 75 18.00 4.26 14.90
N LEU A 76 16.74 4.01 14.51
CA LEU A 76 16.42 3.02 13.49
C LEU A 76 16.85 3.52 12.11
N ARG A 77 17.91 2.93 11.55
CA ARG A 77 18.44 3.32 10.23
C ARG A 77 18.08 2.36 9.12
N THR A 78 17.96 1.08 9.45
CA THR A 78 17.64 0.00 8.51
C THR A 78 16.54 -0.88 9.06
N VAL A 79 15.78 -1.50 8.16
CA VAL A 79 14.84 -2.56 8.44
C VAL A 79 15.35 -3.82 7.75
N ASP A 80 15.68 -4.82 8.56
CA ASP A 80 16.20 -6.09 8.09
C ASP A 80 15.08 -7.12 8.01
N TYR A 81 14.96 -7.77 6.87
CA TYR A 81 13.92 -8.76 6.60
C TYR A 81 14.43 -10.18 6.82
N ALA A 82 13.55 -11.08 7.20
CA ALA A 82 13.88 -12.51 7.37
C ALA A 82 14.48 -13.16 6.12
N THR A 83 14.27 -12.58 4.95
CA THR A 83 14.87 -12.98 3.68
C THR A 83 16.35 -12.62 3.54
N GLY A 84 16.94 -11.93 4.54
CA GLY A 84 18.30 -11.40 4.49
C GLY A 84 18.45 -10.08 3.73
N TRP A 85 17.36 -9.53 3.19
CA TRP A 85 17.36 -8.22 2.55
C TRP A 85 17.27 -7.12 3.60
N SER A 86 17.94 -6.00 3.36
CA SER A 86 17.91 -4.82 4.22
C SER A 86 17.55 -3.58 3.42
N ASN A 87 16.65 -2.77 3.94
CA ASN A 87 16.29 -1.48 3.38
C ASN A 87 16.56 -0.36 4.39
N ARG A 88 16.81 0.84 3.90
CA ARG A 88 16.80 2.03 4.75
C ARG A 88 15.41 2.20 5.37
N ALA A 89 15.37 2.65 6.62
CA ALA A 89 14.10 2.78 7.37
C ALA A 89 13.11 3.73 6.69
N ASP A 90 13.59 4.82 6.06
CA ASP A 90 12.74 5.76 5.32
C ASP A 90 12.11 5.14 4.07
N VAL A 91 12.86 4.30 3.35
CA VAL A 91 12.36 3.57 2.17
C VAL A 91 11.34 2.52 2.58
N ALA A 92 11.64 1.75 3.62
CA ALA A 92 10.75 0.72 4.15
C ALA A 92 9.43 1.33 4.66
N ALA A 93 9.51 2.41 5.45
CA ALA A 93 8.34 3.10 5.99
C ALA A 93 7.44 3.66 4.88
N ARG A 94 8.03 4.35 3.90
CA ARG A 94 7.27 4.89 2.76
C ARG A 94 6.54 3.80 1.99
N ARG A 95 7.23 2.71 1.67
CA ARG A 95 6.64 1.57 0.96
C ARG A 95 5.47 0.97 1.74
N SER A 96 5.66 0.71 3.04
CA SER A 96 4.61 0.10 3.88
C SER A 96 3.37 0.98 4.00
N VAL A 97 3.54 2.29 4.22
CA VAL A 97 2.42 3.22 4.30
C VAL A 97 1.67 3.30 2.97
N MET A 98 2.40 3.39 1.84
CA MET A 98 1.77 3.39 0.51
C MET A 98 0.96 2.12 0.26
N THR A 99 1.55 0.96 0.53
CA THR A 99 0.88 -0.33 0.35
C THR A 99 -0.35 -0.45 1.25
N GLY A 100 -0.24 -0.05 2.51
CA GLY A 100 -1.36 -0.08 3.46
C GLY A 100 -2.51 0.83 3.03
N LEU A 101 -2.23 2.03 2.53
CA LEU A 101 -3.25 2.94 2.01
C LEU A 101 -3.93 2.39 0.75
N SER A 102 -3.15 1.83 -0.18
CA SER A 102 -3.69 1.22 -1.39
C SER A 102 -4.64 0.06 -1.06
N GLN A 103 -4.26 -0.81 -0.12
CA GLN A 103 -5.11 -1.90 0.35
C GLN A 103 -6.37 -1.42 1.08
N LEU A 104 -6.26 -0.33 1.85
CA LEU A 104 -7.41 0.29 2.50
C LEU A 104 -8.40 0.84 1.46
N THR A 105 -7.91 1.58 0.45
CA THR A 105 -8.71 2.10 -0.66
C THR A 105 -9.37 0.95 -1.42
N ALA A 106 -8.62 -0.11 -1.72
CA ALA A 106 -9.13 -1.31 -2.36
C ALA A 106 -10.30 -1.92 -1.57
N LYS A 107 -10.16 -2.04 -0.26
CA LYS A 107 -11.23 -2.57 0.60
C LYS A 107 -12.49 -1.69 0.59
N MET A 108 -12.32 -0.37 0.63
CA MET A 108 -13.44 0.57 0.52
C MET A 108 -14.14 0.43 -0.83
N ASN A 109 -13.39 0.31 -1.93
CA ASN A 109 -13.95 0.13 -3.26
C ASN A 109 -14.68 -1.21 -3.42
N GLU A 110 -14.21 -2.28 -2.79
CA GLU A 110 -14.93 -3.55 -2.73
C GLU A 110 -16.27 -3.45 -1.96
N ASP A 111 -16.27 -2.74 -0.84
CA ASP A 111 -17.51 -2.55 -0.07
C ASP A 111 -18.50 -1.65 -0.85
N ASN A 112 -18.02 -0.61 -1.54
CA ASN A 112 -18.83 0.20 -2.45
C ASN A 112 -19.41 -0.64 -3.62
N ALA A 113 -18.60 -1.53 -4.22
CA ALA A 113 -19.08 -2.40 -5.29
C ALA A 113 -20.22 -3.31 -4.84
N LYS A 114 -20.14 -3.85 -3.62
CA LYS A 114 -21.23 -4.65 -3.03
C LYS A 114 -22.51 -3.84 -2.86
N GLU A 115 -22.40 -2.59 -2.40
CA GLU A 115 -23.56 -1.69 -2.27
C GLU A 115 -24.16 -1.35 -3.64
N LEU A 116 -23.33 -1.19 -4.66
CA LEU A 116 -23.74 -0.95 -6.05
C LEU A 116 -24.22 -2.21 -6.79
N GLY A 117 -24.09 -3.39 -6.18
CA GLY A 117 -24.51 -4.65 -6.77
C GLY A 117 -23.68 -5.10 -7.98
N THR A 118 -22.41 -4.73 -8.02
CA THR A 118 -21.47 -5.12 -9.08
C THR A 118 -20.31 -5.94 -8.51
N ASP A 119 -19.77 -6.83 -9.34
CA ASP A 119 -18.54 -7.59 -9.07
C ASP A 119 -17.43 -7.27 -10.07
N TYR A 120 -17.62 -6.18 -10.84
CA TYR A 120 -16.66 -5.70 -11.83
C TYR A 120 -15.97 -4.42 -11.36
N PHE A 121 -14.72 -4.27 -11.79
CA PHE A 121 -13.86 -3.16 -11.40
C PHE A 121 -13.00 -2.72 -12.59
N GLU A 122 -12.82 -1.42 -12.73
CA GLU A 122 -11.85 -0.84 -13.64
C GLU A 122 -10.55 -0.56 -12.90
N VAL A 123 -9.43 -1.07 -13.40
CA VAL A 123 -8.10 -0.83 -12.87
C VAL A 123 -7.54 0.45 -13.48
N THR A 124 -6.91 1.30 -12.67
CA THR A 124 -6.28 2.54 -13.17
C THR A 124 -5.10 2.24 -14.07
N TRP A 125 -4.79 3.18 -14.98
CA TRP A 125 -3.56 3.18 -15.76
C TRP A 125 -2.55 4.15 -15.15
N HIS A 126 -1.26 3.78 -15.14
CA HIS A 126 -0.18 4.63 -14.66
C HIS A 126 1.05 4.54 -15.55
N SER A 127 1.61 5.69 -15.87
CA SER A 127 2.93 5.79 -16.50
C SER A 127 4.01 5.23 -15.56
N GLY A 128 5.03 4.58 -16.12
CA GLY A 128 6.10 3.94 -15.37
C GLY A 128 5.69 2.64 -14.67
N ALA A 129 4.58 2.04 -15.05
CA ALA A 129 4.17 0.74 -14.55
C ALA A 129 5.21 -0.34 -14.92
N ARG A 130 5.50 -1.24 -13.96
CA ARG A 130 6.37 -2.38 -14.26
C ARG A 130 5.78 -3.24 -15.40
N PRO A 131 6.62 -3.90 -16.24
CA PRO A 131 6.14 -4.63 -17.42
C PRO A 131 4.98 -5.61 -17.14
N SER A 132 5.02 -6.33 -16.02
CA SER A 132 3.95 -7.26 -15.63
C SER A 132 2.63 -6.55 -15.28
N HIS A 133 2.63 -5.25 -15.00
CA HIS A 133 1.43 -4.46 -14.73
C HIS A 133 0.86 -3.80 -15.99
N GLN A 134 1.71 -3.53 -16.99
CA GLN A 134 1.29 -2.93 -18.25
C GLN A 134 0.29 -3.82 -19.01
N GLU A 135 0.35 -5.13 -18.80
CA GLU A 135 -0.52 -6.10 -19.49
C GLU A 135 -1.99 -5.96 -19.09
N TRP A 136 -2.26 -5.58 -17.84
CA TRP A 136 -3.60 -5.57 -17.28
C TRP A 136 -4.10 -4.18 -16.81
N GLN A 137 -3.26 -3.15 -16.74
CA GLN A 137 -3.69 -1.81 -16.33
C GLN A 137 -4.73 -1.19 -17.29
N GLY A 138 -5.60 -0.33 -16.78
CA GLY A 138 -6.60 0.42 -17.55
C GLY A 138 -7.78 -0.40 -18.06
N LYS A 139 -7.91 -1.67 -17.67
CA LYS A 139 -8.96 -2.57 -18.13
C LYS A 139 -9.97 -2.89 -17.03
N VAL A 140 -11.10 -3.46 -17.45
CA VAL A 140 -12.18 -3.90 -16.55
C VAL A 140 -12.07 -5.39 -16.29
N TYR A 141 -12.20 -5.79 -15.03
CA TYR A 141 -12.09 -7.16 -14.57
C TYR A 141 -13.17 -7.47 -13.53
N SER A 142 -13.62 -8.72 -13.48
CA SER A 142 -14.36 -9.24 -12.34
C SER A 142 -13.44 -9.38 -11.11
N LYS A 143 -14.00 -9.47 -9.92
CA LYS A 143 -13.23 -9.69 -8.67
C LYS A 143 -12.30 -10.89 -8.79
N LYS A 144 -12.77 -11.99 -9.36
CA LYS A 144 -11.98 -13.20 -9.57
C LYS A 144 -10.80 -12.96 -10.52
N GLU A 145 -11.01 -12.20 -11.58
CA GLU A 145 -9.95 -11.86 -12.54
C GLU A 145 -8.91 -10.89 -11.93
N LEU A 146 -9.32 -9.96 -11.03
CA LEU A 146 -8.37 -9.16 -10.27
C LEU A 146 -7.40 -10.05 -9.47
N GLU A 147 -7.88 -11.14 -8.89
CA GLU A 147 -7.04 -12.08 -8.14
C GLU A 147 -6.17 -12.94 -9.07
N THR A 148 -6.72 -13.46 -10.17
CA THR A 148 -6.03 -14.44 -11.02
C THR A 148 -5.15 -13.82 -12.12
N ILE A 149 -5.53 -12.65 -12.65
CA ILE A 149 -4.83 -11.95 -13.74
C ILE A 149 -3.95 -10.83 -13.16
N CYS A 150 -4.53 -9.96 -12.33
CA CYS A 150 -3.82 -8.81 -11.79
C CYS A 150 -3.03 -9.15 -10.51
N GLY A 151 -3.19 -10.34 -9.96
CA GLY A 151 -2.49 -10.82 -8.77
C GLY A 151 -2.90 -10.08 -7.49
N LEU A 152 -4.15 -9.61 -7.39
CA LEU A 152 -4.67 -8.99 -6.18
C LEU A 152 -4.48 -9.92 -4.97
N GLY A 153 -3.94 -9.38 -3.89
CA GLY A 153 -3.61 -10.17 -2.69
C GLY A 153 -2.20 -10.77 -2.69
N THR A 154 -1.43 -10.59 -3.76
CA THR A 154 -0.01 -11.01 -3.81
C THR A 154 0.93 -9.82 -3.61
N VAL A 155 2.16 -10.11 -3.17
CA VAL A 155 3.17 -9.05 -2.90
C VAL A 155 3.52 -8.24 -4.15
N THR A 156 3.53 -8.85 -5.32
CA THR A 156 3.95 -8.24 -6.59
C THR A 156 2.79 -7.85 -7.51
N GLY A 157 1.56 -8.13 -7.13
CA GLY A 157 0.36 -7.86 -7.92
C GLY A 157 -0.28 -6.51 -7.63
N LEU A 158 -1.55 -6.41 -8.01
CA LEU A 158 -2.39 -5.23 -7.80
C LEU A 158 -2.50 -4.89 -6.30
N CYS A 159 -2.33 -3.63 -5.95
CA CYS A 159 -2.26 -3.12 -4.56
C CYS A 159 -1.16 -3.76 -3.71
N GLY A 160 -0.21 -4.47 -4.31
CA GLY A 160 0.97 -5.02 -3.64
C GLY A 160 2.11 -4.01 -3.46
N ALA A 161 3.29 -4.51 -3.09
CA ALA A 161 4.45 -3.66 -2.82
C ALA A 161 4.90 -2.85 -4.06
N ASN A 162 5.03 -1.54 -3.89
CA ASN A 162 5.35 -0.58 -4.96
C ASN A 162 4.37 -0.62 -6.15
N CYS A 163 3.14 -1.02 -5.93
CA CYS A 163 2.05 -0.87 -6.89
C CYS A 163 1.40 0.50 -6.68
N TYR A 164 1.19 1.25 -7.77
CA TYR A 164 0.50 2.54 -7.75
C TYR A 164 -0.92 2.44 -8.32
N HIS A 165 -1.33 1.24 -8.75
CA HIS A 165 -2.65 1.01 -9.31
C HIS A 165 -3.70 0.87 -8.21
N ASP A 166 -4.83 1.52 -8.44
CA ASP A 166 -6.08 1.32 -7.72
C ASP A 166 -7.12 0.69 -8.65
N TYR A 167 -8.25 0.27 -8.12
CA TYR A 167 -9.37 -0.24 -8.90
C TYR A 167 -10.68 0.25 -8.30
N TYR A 168 -11.63 0.60 -9.15
CA TYR A 168 -12.90 1.21 -8.78
C TYR A 168 -14.07 0.38 -9.29
N PRO A 169 -15.23 0.39 -8.59
CA PRO A 169 -16.41 -0.32 -9.04
C PRO A 169 -16.82 0.07 -10.46
N PHE A 170 -17.09 -0.91 -11.27
CA PHE A 170 -17.59 -0.74 -12.64
C PHE A 170 -18.92 -1.45 -12.79
N ILE A 171 -19.94 -0.79 -13.35
CA ILE A 171 -21.27 -1.35 -13.55
C ILE A 171 -21.45 -1.60 -15.05
N PRO A 172 -21.38 -2.88 -15.51
CA PRO A 172 -21.57 -3.20 -16.92
C PRO A 172 -22.87 -2.65 -17.47
N GLY A 173 -22.81 -1.99 -18.61
CA GLY A 173 -23.99 -1.37 -19.26
C GLY A 173 -24.40 0.00 -18.73
N ILE A 174 -23.75 0.48 -17.65
CA ILE A 174 -23.97 1.81 -17.08
C ILE A 174 -22.69 2.63 -17.07
N SER A 175 -21.61 2.05 -16.53
CA SER A 175 -20.30 2.72 -16.47
C SER A 175 -19.63 2.75 -17.84
N GLU A 176 -18.97 3.87 -18.15
CA GLU A 176 -18.10 3.99 -19.32
C GLU A 176 -16.67 3.73 -18.91
N ARG A 177 -15.90 3.04 -19.75
CA ARG A 177 -14.47 2.79 -19.53
C ARG A 177 -13.69 4.10 -19.64
N SER A 178 -12.73 4.29 -18.78
CA SER A 178 -11.82 5.45 -18.81
C SER A 178 -10.91 5.45 -20.03
N TYR A 179 -10.59 4.26 -20.56
CA TYR A 179 -9.71 4.08 -21.74
C TYR A 179 -10.28 3.04 -22.69
N THR A 180 -10.16 3.30 -24.00
CA THR A 180 -10.37 2.31 -25.05
C THR A 180 -9.15 1.39 -25.17
N ASP A 181 -9.31 0.27 -25.87
CA ASP A 181 -8.19 -0.67 -26.11
C ASP A 181 -7.13 -0.06 -27.03
N GLU A 182 -7.54 0.81 -27.95
CA GLU A 182 -6.66 1.56 -28.86
C GLU A 182 -5.82 2.59 -28.08
N GLU A 183 -6.45 3.34 -27.18
CA GLU A 183 -5.74 4.30 -26.30
C GLU A 183 -4.72 3.59 -25.41
N LEU A 184 -5.10 2.48 -24.78
CA LEU A 184 -4.19 1.69 -23.95
C LEU A 184 -3.00 1.16 -24.76
N ALA A 185 -3.24 0.68 -25.97
CA ALA A 185 -2.18 0.20 -26.85
C ALA A 185 -1.21 1.32 -27.22
N GLN A 186 -1.73 2.52 -27.53
CA GLN A 186 -0.92 3.68 -27.85
C GLN A 186 -0.09 4.14 -26.63
N MET A 187 -0.72 4.29 -25.45
CA MET A 187 -0.08 4.73 -24.22
C MET A 187 1.03 3.78 -23.79
N ASN A 188 0.79 2.47 -23.84
CA ASN A 188 1.80 1.47 -23.54
C ASN A 188 2.94 1.43 -24.58
N ALA A 189 2.65 1.69 -25.85
CA ALA A 189 3.68 1.78 -26.90
C ALA A 189 4.56 3.05 -26.73
N GLU A 190 3.99 4.14 -26.27
CA GLU A 190 4.74 5.38 -25.99
C GLU A 190 5.67 5.22 -24.78
N GLU A 191 5.26 4.50 -23.73
CA GLU A 191 6.10 4.21 -22.57
C GLU A 191 7.30 3.32 -22.89
N ASN A 192 7.15 2.39 -23.83
CA ASN A 192 8.19 1.44 -24.20
C ASN A 192 9.14 1.97 -25.29
N LYS A 193 9.04 3.25 -25.66
CA LYS A 193 10.03 3.87 -26.55
C LYS A 193 11.36 4.03 -25.83
N PRO A 194 12.49 3.65 -26.47
CA PRO A 194 13.83 3.73 -25.90
C PRO A 194 14.27 5.18 -25.65
#